data_374677e0fba9e47a17efcd7a1003543a
#
_entry.id   374677e0fba9e47a17efcd7a1003543a
#
_cell.length_a   1.000
_cell.length_b   1.000
_cell.length_c   1.000
_cell.angle_alpha   90.00
_cell.angle_beta   90.00
_cell.angle_gamma   90.00
#
_symmetry.space_group_name_H-M   'P 1'
#
loop_
_entity.id
_entity.type
_entity.pdbx_description
1 polymer ?
#
loop_
_entity_poly.entity_id
_entity_poly.type
_entity_poly.pdbx_seq_one_letter_code
_entity_poly.pdbx_strand_id
1 'polypeptide(L)'
;MNRELKILSLLAQFKELGIDKQIDYDKFYLYSIITHSTAIEGSTVTEVENQLLFDEGISAKGRSMAEQLMNLDLKAAYEQSIVFAKNHSDISINMLKQLSSIVLKNTGTTYQTALGEFSSANGDLRLLNVTAGTGGRSYMNYSKVPIRLAELCESINQRRKALIKEDIIECYKLSFDAHFQLVTIHPWADGNGRMSRLLMNQLQLEFGIIPTNINKNHKAEYIESLIATRENDDIELFRNFMCDEHIRNLEQMIHNYQSSIDDDIKVDKDVRVNVHQNVRVKPTSRENRIIELMAENENITVHQLANALNVNERTIRRDITNLKERGVLTRIGADKNGIWKITGRQN
;
A
#
# COMPACT_ATOMS: atom_id res chain seq x y z
N MET A 1 5.90 25.51 -13.87
CA MET A 1 4.53 24.98 -14.19
C MET A 1 3.77 24.95 -12.86
N ASN A 2 2.51 25.40 -12.83
CA ASN A 2 1.68 25.31 -11.63
C ASN A 2 1.56 23.83 -11.21
N ARG A 3 1.65 23.51 -9.89
CA ARG A 3 1.56 22.15 -9.35
C ARG A 3 0.29 21.41 -9.78
N GLU A 4 -0.84 22.11 -9.75
CA GLU A 4 -2.14 21.56 -10.14
C GLU A 4 -2.17 21.11 -11.60
N LEU A 5 -1.69 21.94 -12.51
CA LEU A 5 -1.56 21.58 -13.92
C LEU A 5 -0.58 20.43 -14.15
N LYS A 6 0.49 20.36 -13.34
CA LYS A 6 1.45 19.25 -13.39
C LYS A 6 0.80 17.94 -12.99
N ILE A 7 0.04 17.93 -11.88
CA ILE A 7 -0.71 16.75 -11.41
C ILE A 7 -1.68 16.28 -12.50
N LEU A 8 -2.49 17.16 -13.05
CA LEU A 8 -3.46 16.81 -14.11
C LEU A 8 -2.78 16.23 -15.35
N SER A 9 -1.64 16.79 -15.75
CA SER A 9 -0.85 16.28 -16.88
C SER A 9 -0.29 14.88 -16.61
N LEU A 10 0.23 14.65 -15.42
CA LEU A 10 0.78 13.33 -15.04
C LEU A 10 -0.33 12.28 -14.89
N LEU A 11 -1.49 12.64 -14.34
CA LEU A 11 -2.65 11.75 -14.27
C LEU A 11 -3.15 11.34 -15.65
N ALA A 12 -3.17 12.28 -16.60
CA ALA A 12 -3.52 12.00 -18.00
C ALA A 12 -2.52 11.01 -18.62
N GLN A 13 -1.21 11.24 -18.46
CA GLN A 13 -0.15 10.36 -18.94
C GLN A 13 -0.21 8.97 -18.28
N PHE A 14 -0.42 8.90 -16.97
CA PHE A 14 -0.57 7.66 -16.23
C PHE A 14 -1.72 6.80 -16.77
N LYS A 15 -2.86 7.43 -17.03
CA LYS A 15 -4.05 6.80 -17.60
C LYS A 15 -3.85 6.37 -19.05
N GLU A 16 -3.20 7.21 -19.86
CA GLU A 16 -2.87 6.89 -21.27
C GLU A 16 -1.96 5.66 -21.37
N LEU A 17 -0.98 5.56 -20.47
CA LEU A 17 -0.07 4.41 -20.37
C LEU A 17 -0.76 3.14 -19.84
N GLY A 18 -1.96 3.25 -19.25
CA GLY A 18 -2.70 2.11 -18.69
C GLY A 18 -2.03 1.49 -17.47
N ILE A 19 -1.29 2.28 -16.68
CA ILE A 19 -0.56 1.79 -15.50
C ILE A 19 -1.52 1.20 -14.46
N ASP A 20 -2.70 1.81 -14.30
CA ASP A 20 -3.80 1.36 -13.42
C ASP A 20 -4.43 0.01 -13.85
N LYS A 21 -4.18 -0.42 -15.08
CA LYS A 21 -4.72 -1.67 -15.64
C LYS A 21 -3.78 -2.86 -15.50
N GLN A 22 -2.61 -2.66 -14.89
CA GLN A 22 -1.69 -3.76 -14.62
C GLN A 22 -2.30 -4.75 -13.62
N ILE A 23 -1.99 -6.03 -13.80
CA ILE A 23 -2.43 -7.07 -12.88
C ILE A 23 -1.93 -6.78 -11.46
N ASP A 24 -2.85 -6.83 -10.50
CA ASP A 24 -2.58 -6.57 -9.08
C ASP A 24 -2.03 -5.16 -8.75
N TYR A 25 -2.16 -4.16 -9.66
CA TYR A 25 -1.68 -2.80 -9.43
C TYR A 25 -2.17 -2.24 -8.09
N ASP A 26 -3.48 -2.26 -7.86
CA ASP A 26 -4.08 -1.71 -6.62
C ASP A 26 -3.51 -2.37 -5.37
N LYS A 27 -3.30 -3.67 -5.41
CA LYS A 27 -2.74 -4.46 -4.32
C LYS A 27 -1.30 -4.04 -4.00
N PHE A 28 -0.43 -4.01 -5.01
CA PHE A 28 0.98 -3.66 -4.80
C PHE A 28 1.15 -2.20 -4.42
N TYR A 29 0.35 -1.31 -5.00
CA TYR A 29 0.37 0.10 -4.62
C TYR A 29 -0.07 0.31 -3.16
N LEU A 30 -1.10 -0.42 -2.71
CA LEU A 30 -1.50 -0.43 -1.31
C LEU A 30 -0.38 -0.93 -0.39
N TYR A 31 0.35 -1.97 -0.80
CA TYR A 31 1.48 -2.48 -0.01
C TYR A 31 2.61 -1.45 0.11
N SER A 32 2.89 -0.70 -0.95
CA SER A 32 3.83 0.43 -0.91
C SER A 32 3.37 1.51 0.06
N ILE A 33 2.10 1.94 0.00
CA ILE A 33 1.52 2.92 0.93
C ILE A 33 1.67 2.46 2.38
N ILE A 34 1.34 1.22 2.71
CA ILE A 34 1.46 0.66 4.05
C ILE A 34 2.92 0.68 4.51
N THR A 35 3.82 0.21 3.65
CA THR A 35 5.25 0.14 3.97
C THR A 35 5.83 1.52 4.27
N HIS A 36 5.56 2.50 3.43
CA HIS A 36 6.04 3.86 3.67
C HIS A 36 5.41 4.48 4.91
N SER A 37 4.10 4.29 5.10
CA SER A 37 3.38 4.83 6.26
C SER A 37 3.91 4.27 7.59
N THR A 38 4.20 2.98 7.67
CA THR A 38 4.78 2.36 8.88
C THR A 38 6.25 2.72 9.05
N ALA A 39 7.01 2.88 7.95
CA ALA A 39 8.41 3.28 8.01
C ALA A 39 8.59 4.72 8.52
N ILE A 40 7.64 5.64 8.27
CA ILE A 40 7.62 6.98 8.89
C ILE A 40 7.53 6.84 10.42
N GLU A 41 6.84 5.84 10.94
CA GLU A 41 6.73 5.56 12.39
C GLU A 41 7.90 4.70 12.94
N GLY A 42 8.85 4.31 12.09
CA GLY A 42 10.07 3.61 12.50
C GLY A 42 10.14 2.14 12.12
N SER A 43 9.16 1.58 11.41
CA SER A 43 9.26 0.22 10.88
C SER A 43 10.40 0.13 9.84
N THR A 44 11.14 -0.95 9.91
CA THR A 44 12.24 -1.25 8.97
C THR A 44 11.86 -2.34 7.96
N VAL A 45 10.63 -2.84 8.02
CA VAL A 45 10.09 -3.84 7.08
C VAL A 45 10.06 -3.24 5.68
N THR A 46 10.58 -3.97 4.70
CA THR A 46 10.64 -3.55 3.29
C THR A 46 9.36 -3.94 2.54
N GLU A 47 9.15 -3.38 1.35
CA GLU A 47 7.98 -3.72 0.50
C GLU A 47 7.97 -5.22 0.13
N VAL A 48 9.13 -5.79 -0.19
CA VAL A 48 9.25 -7.23 -0.50
C VAL A 48 8.91 -8.08 0.72
N GLU A 49 9.42 -7.71 1.92
CA GLU A 49 9.09 -8.41 3.16
C GLU A 49 7.60 -8.29 3.50
N ASN A 50 6.99 -7.11 3.28
CA ASN A 50 5.55 -6.92 3.46
C ASN A 50 4.73 -7.74 2.46
N GLN A 51 5.16 -7.84 1.20
CA GLN A 51 4.48 -8.69 0.23
C GLN A 51 4.46 -10.16 0.69
N LEU A 52 5.59 -10.70 1.13
CA LEU A 52 5.68 -12.07 1.66
C LEU A 52 4.83 -12.24 2.92
N LEU A 53 4.86 -11.25 3.82
CA LEU A 53 4.07 -11.27 5.04
C LEU A 53 2.56 -11.24 4.76
N PHE A 54 2.12 -10.41 3.81
CA PHE A 54 0.71 -10.20 3.50
C PHE A 54 0.11 -11.31 2.63
N ASP A 55 0.86 -11.85 1.68
CA ASP A 55 0.38 -12.83 0.72
C ASP A 55 0.57 -14.27 1.19
N GLU A 56 1.68 -14.55 1.86
CA GLU A 56 2.11 -15.91 2.19
C GLU A 56 2.17 -16.16 3.71
N GLY A 57 2.00 -15.11 4.53
CA GLY A 57 2.14 -15.22 6.00
C GLY A 57 3.59 -15.48 6.45
N ILE A 58 4.57 -15.22 5.58
CA ILE A 58 5.99 -15.42 5.90
C ILE A 58 6.48 -14.22 6.69
N SER A 59 6.96 -14.47 7.92
CA SER A 59 7.52 -13.43 8.77
C SER A 59 8.83 -12.87 8.23
N ALA A 60 9.00 -11.55 8.34
CA ALA A 60 10.23 -10.86 7.92
C ALA A 60 11.37 -11.18 8.90
N LYS A 61 12.40 -11.90 8.41
CA LYS A 61 13.53 -12.32 9.23
C LYS A 61 14.35 -11.13 9.73
N GLY A 62 14.60 -11.10 11.01
CA GLY A 62 15.41 -10.03 11.65
C GLY A 62 14.63 -8.75 11.93
N ARG A 63 13.31 -8.71 11.64
CA ARG A 63 12.42 -7.61 12.05
C ARG A 63 11.73 -7.96 13.37
N SER A 64 11.47 -6.95 14.20
CA SER A 64 10.74 -7.18 15.45
C SER A 64 9.29 -7.60 15.19
N MET A 65 8.69 -8.35 16.11
CA MET A 65 7.27 -8.70 16.02
C MET A 65 6.38 -7.45 16.02
N ALA A 66 6.74 -6.42 16.77
CA ALA A 66 5.99 -5.17 16.81
C ALA A 66 5.95 -4.47 15.45
N GLU A 67 7.06 -4.43 14.70
CA GLU A 67 7.08 -3.87 13.35
C GLU A 67 6.20 -4.66 12.38
N GLN A 68 6.25 -5.99 12.44
CA GLN A 68 5.43 -6.85 11.58
C GLN A 68 3.95 -6.70 11.91
N LEU A 69 3.58 -6.69 13.17
CA LEU A 69 2.20 -6.46 13.63
C LEU A 69 1.70 -5.06 13.26
N MET A 70 2.55 -4.03 13.34
CA MET A 70 2.20 -2.68 12.88
C MET A 70 1.80 -2.65 11.40
N ASN A 71 2.50 -3.39 10.54
CA ASN A 71 2.18 -3.49 9.12
C ASN A 71 0.89 -4.28 8.88
N LEU A 72 0.68 -5.40 9.59
CA LEU A 72 -0.54 -6.21 9.51
C LEU A 72 -1.77 -5.45 10.01
N ASP A 73 -1.66 -4.74 11.13
CA ASP A 73 -2.73 -3.90 11.67
C ASP A 73 -3.11 -2.79 10.70
N LEU A 74 -2.11 -2.10 10.12
CA LEU A 74 -2.38 -1.04 9.14
C LEU A 74 -3.00 -1.60 7.87
N LYS A 75 -2.58 -2.78 7.39
CA LYS A 75 -3.22 -3.47 6.24
C LYS A 75 -4.70 -3.73 6.51
N ALA A 76 -5.02 -4.31 7.67
CA ALA A 76 -6.41 -4.57 8.05
C ALA A 76 -7.25 -3.28 8.15
N ALA A 77 -6.65 -2.18 8.64
CA ALA A 77 -7.30 -0.88 8.69
C ALA A 77 -7.57 -0.31 7.29
N TYR A 78 -6.64 -0.47 6.34
CA TYR A 78 -6.87 -0.08 4.94
C TYR A 78 -7.97 -0.91 4.29
N GLU A 79 -8.00 -2.22 4.50
CA GLU A 79 -9.08 -3.08 4.00
C GLU A 79 -10.46 -2.61 4.49
N GLN A 80 -10.57 -2.28 5.79
CA GLN A 80 -11.81 -1.73 6.34
C GLN A 80 -12.13 -0.33 5.78
N SER A 81 -11.11 0.53 5.60
CA SER A 81 -11.30 1.89 5.07
C SER A 81 -11.77 1.88 3.60
N ILE A 82 -11.29 0.91 2.80
CA ILE A 82 -11.75 0.68 1.42
C ILE A 82 -13.25 0.32 1.41
N VAL A 83 -13.72 -0.48 2.36
CA VAL A 83 -15.16 -0.78 2.50
C VAL A 83 -15.94 0.50 2.80
N PHE A 84 -15.45 1.35 3.71
CA PHE A 84 -16.11 2.63 4.01
C PHE A 84 -16.10 3.58 2.80
N ALA A 85 -15.00 3.65 2.06
CA ALA A 85 -14.88 4.46 0.85
C ALA A 85 -15.87 4.00 -0.24
N LYS A 86 -15.94 2.69 -0.51
CA LYS A 86 -16.87 2.12 -1.50
C LYS A 86 -18.34 2.34 -1.15
N ASN A 87 -18.67 2.33 0.14
CA ASN A 87 -20.03 2.56 0.63
C ASN A 87 -20.35 4.05 0.80
N HIS A 88 -19.43 4.97 0.49
CA HIS A 88 -19.56 6.41 0.74
C HIS A 88 -20.00 6.72 2.17
N SER A 89 -19.50 5.96 3.14
CA SER A 89 -19.88 6.08 4.55
C SER A 89 -19.54 7.47 5.10
N ASP A 90 -20.44 8.06 5.88
CA ASP A 90 -20.15 9.35 6.51
C ASP A 90 -19.00 9.23 7.50
N ILE A 91 -18.05 10.17 7.44
CA ILE A 91 -16.95 10.25 8.39
C ILE A 91 -17.54 10.61 9.76
N SER A 92 -17.27 9.78 10.75
CA SER A 92 -17.77 9.98 12.13
C SER A 92 -16.69 9.65 13.15
N ILE A 93 -16.86 10.15 14.38
CA ILE A 93 -15.97 9.81 15.50
C ILE A 93 -15.93 8.30 15.71
N ASN A 94 -17.07 7.62 15.63
CA ASN A 94 -17.15 6.17 15.80
C ASN A 94 -16.38 5.41 14.72
N MET A 95 -16.49 5.83 13.44
CA MET A 95 -15.71 5.26 12.35
C MET A 95 -14.21 5.47 12.58
N LEU A 96 -13.80 6.69 12.97
CA LEU A 96 -12.38 6.98 13.23
C LEU A 96 -11.85 6.19 14.44
N LYS A 97 -12.64 6.01 15.51
CA LYS A 97 -12.30 5.15 16.65
C LYS A 97 -12.18 3.69 16.24
N GLN A 98 -13.09 3.19 15.41
CA GLN A 98 -13.04 1.82 14.88
C GLN A 98 -11.77 1.60 14.03
N LEU A 99 -11.44 2.52 13.12
CA LEU A 99 -10.20 2.42 12.33
C LEU A 99 -8.95 2.50 13.22
N SER A 100 -8.94 3.41 14.21
CA SER A 100 -7.82 3.52 15.14
C SER A 100 -7.62 2.25 15.98
N SER A 101 -8.70 1.60 16.41
CA SER A 101 -8.61 0.33 17.13
C SER A 101 -7.99 -0.79 16.28
N ILE A 102 -8.22 -0.77 14.96
CA ILE A 102 -7.58 -1.73 14.05
C ILE A 102 -6.10 -1.37 13.84
N VAL A 103 -5.77 -0.09 13.61
CA VAL A 103 -4.37 0.39 13.42
C VAL A 103 -3.47 0.06 14.60
N LEU A 104 -4.03 -0.01 15.81
CA LEU A 104 -3.31 -0.22 17.07
C LEU A 104 -3.66 -1.53 17.77
N LYS A 105 -4.34 -2.45 17.07
CA LYS A 105 -4.86 -3.69 17.65
C LYS A 105 -3.81 -4.48 18.45
N ASN A 106 -2.63 -4.64 17.88
CA ASN A 106 -1.55 -5.44 18.46
C ASN A 106 -0.39 -4.59 19.03
N THR A 107 -0.41 -3.28 18.78
CA THR A 107 0.67 -2.37 19.19
C THR A 107 0.21 -1.28 20.16
N GLY A 108 -1.08 -1.21 20.45
CA GLY A 108 -1.65 -0.23 21.37
C GLY A 108 -1.38 -0.56 22.83
N THR A 109 -1.56 0.46 23.67
CA THR A 109 -1.30 0.41 25.12
C THR A 109 -2.50 0.95 25.89
N THR A 110 -2.72 0.41 27.09
CA THR A 110 -3.70 0.93 28.06
C THR A 110 -3.02 1.90 29.02
N TYR A 111 -3.68 3.04 29.25
CA TYR A 111 -3.18 4.13 30.06
C TYR A 111 -4.09 4.35 31.25
N GLN A 112 -3.49 4.56 32.44
CA GLN A 112 -4.18 4.92 33.67
C GLN A 112 -4.00 6.41 33.92
N THR A 113 -5.08 7.16 34.10
CA THR A 113 -5.05 8.60 34.42
C THR A 113 -5.97 8.94 35.56
N ALA A 114 -5.85 10.15 36.12
CA ALA A 114 -6.76 10.65 37.13
C ALA A 114 -8.23 10.75 36.65
N LEU A 115 -8.47 10.73 35.35
CA LEU A 115 -9.80 10.79 34.73
C LEU A 115 -10.36 9.42 34.34
N GLY A 116 -9.61 8.37 34.61
CA GLY A 116 -9.97 7.00 34.29
C GLY A 116 -8.97 6.34 33.35
N GLU A 117 -9.32 5.12 32.95
CA GLU A 117 -8.57 4.31 32.01
C GLU A 117 -9.00 4.59 30.57
N PHE A 118 -8.05 4.55 29.63
CA PHE A 118 -8.33 4.53 28.21
C PHE A 118 -7.27 3.66 27.48
N SER A 119 -7.65 3.04 26.38
CA SER A 119 -6.76 2.15 25.61
C SER A 119 -6.67 2.58 24.16
N SER A 120 -5.46 2.81 23.68
CA SER A 120 -5.23 3.09 22.26
C SER A 120 -5.57 1.88 21.38
N ALA A 121 -5.44 0.64 21.88
CA ALA A 121 -5.87 -0.56 21.18
C ALA A 121 -7.40 -0.67 20.99
N ASN A 122 -8.19 0.04 21.82
CA ASN A 122 -9.64 0.14 21.68
C ASN A 122 -10.08 1.34 20.81
N GLY A 123 -9.13 2.14 20.32
CA GLY A 123 -9.43 3.38 19.60
C GLY A 123 -9.96 4.50 20.51
N ASP A 124 -9.73 4.43 21.83
CA ASP A 124 -10.18 5.43 22.77
C ASP A 124 -9.45 6.75 22.55
N LEU A 125 -10.20 7.86 22.65
CA LEU A 125 -9.60 9.17 22.65
C LEU A 125 -8.78 9.37 23.93
N ARG A 126 -7.63 10.03 23.78
CA ARG A 126 -6.73 10.28 24.92
C ARG A 126 -7.39 11.14 26.01
N LEU A 127 -7.11 10.79 27.26
CA LEU A 127 -7.51 11.54 28.45
C LEU A 127 -6.34 12.29 29.10
N LEU A 128 -5.26 12.52 28.34
CA LEU A 128 -4.06 13.24 28.78
C LEU A 128 -3.52 14.12 27.65
N ASN A 129 -2.75 15.13 28.02
CA ASN A 129 -2.02 15.95 27.06
C ASN A 129 -0.78 15.22 26.58
N VAL A 130 -0.48 15.39 25.28
CA VAL A 130 0.67 14.78 24.61
C VAL A 130 1.50 15.87 23.91
N THR A 131 2.79 15.60 23.71
CA THR A 131 3.74 16.51 23.07
C THR A 131 4.36 15.86 21.84
N ALA A 132 4.83 16.67 20.93
CA ALA A 132 5.60 16.22 19.77
C ALA A 132 7.05 15.86 20.20
N GLY A 133 7.23 14.65 20.72
CA GLY A 133 8.51 14.19 21.27
C GLY A 133 8.87 14.82 22.62
N THR A 134 10.06 14.50 23.12
CA THR A 134 10.56 15.01 24.41
C THR A 134 10.89 16.50 24.29
N GLY A 135 10.20 17.35 25.05
CA GLY A 135 10.42 18.79 25.04
C GLY A 135 9.80 19.54 23.85
N GLY A 136 9.03 18.85 23.00
CA GLY A 136 8.33 19.45 21.87
C GLY A 136 7.07 20.23 22.29
N ARG A 137 6.46 20.93 21.32
CA ARG A 137 5.19 21.65 21.53
C ARG A 137 4.07 20.67 21.91
N SER A 138 3.24 21.07 22.86
CA SER A 138 2.02 20.34 23.21
C SER A 138 1.02 20.37 22.06
N TYR A 139 0.42 19.23 21.79
CA TYR A 139 -0.78 19.17 20.96
C TYR A 139 -1.99 19.78 21.70
N MET A 140 -3.13 19.81 21.01
CA MET A 140 -4.38 20.30 21.57
C MET A 140 -4.68 19.67 22.95
N ASN A 141 -5.23 20.45 23.88
CA ASN A 141 -5.67 19.93 25.17
C ASN A 141 -6.72 18.80 24.95
N TYR A 142 -6.55 17.68 25.66
CA TYR A 142 -7.41 16.49 25.51
C TYR A 142 -8.89 16.80 25.66
N SER A 143 -9.28 17.75 26.53
CA SER A 143 -10.67 18.13 26.76
C SER A 143 -11.35 18.75 25.55
N LYS A 144 -10.58 19.33 24.62
CA LYS A 144 -11.08 19.92 23.37
C LYS A 144 -11.17 18.91 22.23
N VAL A 145 -10.50 17.76 22.35
CA VAL A 145 -10.40 16.76 21.27
C VAL A 145 -11.78 16.29 20.80
N PRO A 146 -12.74 15.87 21.63
CA PRO A 146 -14.01 15.35 21.15
C PRO A 146 -14.79 16.37 20.30
N ILE A 147 -14.81 17.64 20.73
CA ILE A 147 -15.51 18.71 20.03
C ILE A 147 -14.85 18.99 18.68
N ARG A 148 -13.53 19.17 18.67
CA ARG A 148 -12.78 19.44 17.44
C ARG A 148 -12.80 18.27 16.44
N LEU A 149 -12.85 17.05 16.94
CA LEU A 149 -12.98 15.87 16.08
C LEU A 149 -14.39 15.79 15.47
N ALA A 150 -15.43 16.16 16.19
CA ALA A 150 -16.79 16.25 15.66
C ALA A 150 -16.88 17.33 14.56
N GLU A 151 -16.36 18.53 14.82
CA GLU A 151 -16.28 19.62 13.83
C GLU A 151 -15.54 19.19 12.55
N LEU A 152 -14.42 18.47 12.69
CA LEU A 152 -13.67 17.92 11.56
C LEU A 152 -14.53 16.94 10.75
N CYS A 153 -15.18 15.99 11.40
CA CYS A 153 -16.04 15.01 10.73
C CYS A 153 -17.17 15.70 9.96
N GLU A 154 -17.82 16.66 10.57
CA GLU A 154 -18.90 17.44 9.94
C GLU A 154 -18.39 18.24 8.73
N SER A 155 -17.29 18.95 8.89
CA SER A 155 -16.66 19.74 7.82
C SER A 155 -16.29 18.85 6.61
N ILE A 156 -15.68 17.70 6.85
CA ILE A 156 -15.34 16.74 5.77
C ILE A 156 -16.62 16.30 5.05
N ASN A 157 -17.66 15.90 5.78
CA ASN A 157 -18.90 15.40 5.19
C ASN A 157 -19.64 16.49 4.40
N GLN A 158 -19.65 17.72 4.88
CA GLN A 158 -20.26 18.86 4.18
C GLN A 158 -19.49 19.14 2.88
N ARG A 159 -18.17 19.23 2.94
CA ARG A 159 -17.33 19.49 1.77
C ARG A 159 -17.43 18.37 0.74
N ARG A 160 -17.40 17.10 1.17
CA ARG A 160 -17.59 15.93 0.29
C ARG A 160 -18.88 16.00 -0.53
N LYS A 161 -19.99 16.38 0.12
CA LYS A 161 -21.32 16.49 -0.54
C LYS A 161 -21.39 17.65 -1.52
N ALA A 162 -20.60 18.70 -1.30
CA ALA A 162 -20.54 19.87 -2.16
C ALA A 162 -19.57 19.74 -3.34
N LEU A 163 -18.61 18.80 -3.27
CA LEU A 163 -17.60 18.61 -4.31
C LEU A 163 -18.18 17.97 -5.57
N ILE A 164 -17.78 18.53 -6.70
CA ILE A 164 -17.98 17.92 -8.01
C ILE A 164 -16.84 16.93 -8.20
N LYS A 165 -17.14 15.64 -8.42
CA LYS A 165 -16.13 14.56 -8.52
C LYS A 165 -15.12 14.77 -9.67
N GLU A 166 -15.49 15.54 -10.67
CA GLU A 166 -14.65 15.90 -11.79
C GLU A 166 -13.56 16.93 -11.42
N ASP A 167 -13.73 17.64 -10.31
CA ASP A 167 -12.69 18.53 -9.78
C ASP A 167 -11.67 17.76 -8.94
N ILE A 168 -10.79 17.04 -9.65
CA ILE A 168 -9.76 16.18 -9.08
C ILE A 168 -8.86 16.94 -8.10
N ILE A 169 -8.53 18.19 -8.40
CA ILE A 169 -7.63 18.99 -7.55
C ILE A 169 -8.30 19.33 -6.21
N GLU A 170 -9.57 19.71 -6.22
CA GLU A 170 -10.30 19.99 -4.97
C GLU A 170 -10.52 18.70 -4.16
N CYS A 171 -10.66 17.52 -4.81
CA CYS A 171 -10.68 16.23 -4.12
C CYS A 171 -9.34 15.96 -3.40
N TYR A 172 -8.21 16.23 -4.04
CA TYR A 172 -6.90 16.14 -3.37
C TYR A 172 -6.78 17.13 -2.21
N LYS A 173 -7.12 18.40 -2.42
CA LYS A 173 -7.07 19.44 -1.37
C LYS A 173 -7.91 19.06 -0.16
N LEU A 174 -9.13 18.57 -0.35
CA LEU A 174 -9.96 18.10 0.76
C LEU A 174 -9.28 16.98 1.55
N SER A 175 -8.71 16.01 0.85
CA SER A 175 -8.03 14.88 1.50
C SER A 175 -6.78 15.31 2.27
N PHE A 176 -6.00 16.25 1.73
CA PHE A 176 -4.83 16.83 2.40
C PHE A 176 -5.22 17.64 3.63
N ASP A 177 -6.29 18.43 3.53
CA ASP A 177 -6.82 19.20 4.67
C ASP A 177 -7.29 18.27 5.79
N ALA A 178 -8.01 17.20 5.45
CA ALA A 178 -8.47 16.21 6.43
C ALA A 178 -7.27 15.56 7.15
N HIS A 179 -6.22 15.23 6.43
CA HIS A 179 -4.97 14.74 7.01
C HIS A 179 -4.38 15.74 8.00
N PHE A 180 -4.16 16.99 7.54
CA PHE A 180 -3.54 18.03 8.37
C PHE A 180 -4.34 18.34 9.65
N GLN A 181 -5.65 18.43 9.51
CA GLN A 181 -6.54 18.72 10.66
C GLN A 181 -6.54 17.56 11.66
N LEU A 182 -6.62 16.30 11.19
CA LEU A 182 -6.62 15.13 12.08
C LEU A 182 -5.29 15.00 12.84
N VAL A 183 -4.15 15.14 12.16
CA VAL A 183 -2.84 15.07 12.83
C VAL A 183 -2.60 16.24 13.79
N THR A 184 -3.24 17.39 13.55
CA THR A 184 -3.16 18.58 14.42
C THR A 184 -4.04 18.44 15.67
N ILE A 185 -5.27 17.89 15.55
CA ILE A 185 -6.12 17.54 16.68
C ILE A 185 -5.44 16.47 17.55
N HIS A 186 -4.77 15.52 16.93
CA HIS A 186 -4.02 14.45 17.60
C HIS A 186 -4.87 13.68 18.61
N PRO A 187 -5.95 13.00 18.16
CA PRO A 187 -6.99 12.48 19.05
C PRO A 187 -6.56 11.35 19.98
N TRP A 188 -5.57 10.58 19.60
CA TRP A 188 -5.12 9.38 20.31
C TRP A 188 -3.78 9.57 20.99
N ALA A 189 -3.42 8.65 21.89
CA ALA A 189 -2.09 8.67 22.51
C ALA A 189 -1.00 8.22 21.54
N ASP A 190 -1.33 7.37 20.57
CA ASP A 190 -0.45 6.90 19.51
C ASP A 190 -1.24 6.68 18.21
N GLY A 191 -0.54 6.44 17.08
CA GLY A 191 -1.12 6.09 15.79
C GLY A 191 -1.69 7.27 14.99
N ASN A 192 -1.59 8.51 15.48
CA ASN A 192 -2.18 9.68 14.82
C ASN A 192 -1.65 9.92 13.40
N GLY A 193 -0.36 9.72 13.15
CA GLY A 193 0.24 9.84 11.83
C GLY A 193 -0.34 8.80 10.85
N ARG A 194 -0.39 7.52 11.25
CA ARG A 194 -0.97 6.43 10.45
C ARG A 194 -2.45 6.68 10.16
N MET A 195 -3.21 7.11 11.16
CA MET A 195 -4.64 7.43 11.01
C MET A 195 -4.88 8.61 10.08
N SER A 196 -4.06 9.65 10.13
CA SER A 196 -4.21 10.81 9.25
C SER A 196 -3.90 10.47 7.79
N ARG A 197 -2.87 9.67 7.53
CA ARG A 197 -2.56 9.15 6.19
C ARG A 197 -3.66 8.18 5.70
N LEU A 198 -4.18 7.34 6.57
CA LEU A 198 -5.29 6.44 6.26
C LEU A 198 -6.56 7.20 5.86
N LEU A 199 -6.98 8.22 6.64
CA LEU A 199 -8.15 9.04 6.33
C LEU A 199 -7.99 9.79 5.01
N MET A 200 -6.82 10.35 4.75
CA MET A 200 -6.49 10.98 3.47
C MET A 200 -6.69 10.02 2.30
N ASN A 201 -6.08 8.84 2.38
CA ASN A 201 -6.17 7.85 1.31
C ASN A 201 -7.59 7.27 1.18
N GLN A 202 -8.35 7.12 2.29
CA GLN A 202 -9.75 6.72 2.24
C GLN A 202 -10.59 7.69 1.39
N LEU A 203 -10.42 9.00 1.60
CA LEU A 203 -11.12 10.03 0.82
C LEU A 203 -10.70 9.98 -0.65
N GLN A 204 -9.41 9.81 -0.95
CA GLN A 204 -8.91 9.69 -2.31
C GLN A 204 -9.47 8.45 -3.02
N LEU A 205 -9.54 7.31 -2.34
CA LEU A 205 -10.16 6.09 -2.86
C LEU A 205 -11.66 6.26 -3.08
N GLU A 206 -12.36 6.96 -2.20
CA GLU A 206 -13.78 7.27 -2.36
C GLU A 206 -14.06 8.13 -3.58
N PHE A 207 -13.18 9.08 -3.87
CA PHE A 207 -13.27 9.92 -5.07
C PHE A 207 -12.82 9.21 -6.36
N GLY A 208 -12.24 8.02 -6.24
CA GLY A 208 -11.71 7.26 -7.38
C GLY A 208 -10.44 7.89 -7.97
N ILE A 209 -9.69 8.62 -7.17
CA ILE A 209 -8.40 9.21 -7.55
C ILE A 209 -7.24 8.41 -6.95
N ILE A 210 -6.06 8.51 -7.58
CA ILE A 210 -4.88 7.77 -7.15
C ILE A 210 -4.47 8.22 -5.74
N PRO A 211 -4.36 7.31 -4.75
CA PRO A 211 -3.94 7.68 -3.41
C PRO A 211 -2.52 8.26 -3.39
N THR A 212 -2.30 9.26 -2.55
CA THR A 212 -0.97 9.86 -2.34
C THR A 212 -0.18 9.03 -1.34
N ASN A 213 1.02 8.59 -1.73
CA ASN A 213 1.96 7.90 -0.87
C ASN A 213 3.03 8.88 -0.36
N ILE A 214 3.18 9.05 0.95
CA ILE A 214 4.26 9.86 1.53
C ILE A 214 5.49 8.97 1.68
N ASN A 215 6.52 9.24 0.86
CA ASN A 215 7.73 8.44 0.87
C ASN A 215 8.49 8.63 2.19
N LYS A 216 8.91 7.52 2.81
CA LYS A 216 9.70 7.53 4.05
C LYS A 216 10.97 8.39 3.98
N ASN A 217 11.56 8.50 2.79
CA ASN A 217 12.77 9.29 2.57
C ASN A 217 12.51 10.80 2.70
N HIS A 218 11.26 11.24 2.53
CA HIS A 218 10.83 12.64 2.69
C HIS A 218 10.21 12.92 4.06
N LYS A 219 10.43 12.03 5.06
CA LYS A 219 9.90 12.19 6.42
C LYS A 219 10.26 13.53 7.04
N ALA A 220 11.49 14.01 6.87
CA ALA A 220 11.93 15.30 7.43
C ALA A 220 11.11 16.46 6.82
N GLU A 221 11.04 16.55 5.49
CA GLU A 221 10.28 17.55 4.77
C GLU A 221 8.76 17.51 5.16
N TYR A 222 8.22 16.30 5.30
CA TYR A 222 6.85 16.09 5.77
C TYR A 222 6.60 16.69 7.15
N ILE A 223 7.46 16.40 8.13
CA ILE A 223 7.33 16.92 9.49
C ILE A 223 7.51 18.46 9.50
N GLU A 224 8.49 18.98 8.76
CA GLU A 224 8.72 20.42 8.62
C GLU A 224 7.51 21.14 8.01
N SER A 225 6.88 20.55 6.99
CA SER A 225 5.66 21.12 6.38
C SER A 225 4.50 21.21 7.37
N LEU A 226 4.32 20.17 8.21
CA LEU A 226 3.30 20.17 9.27
C LEU A 226 3.57 21.25 10.34
N ILE A 227 4.83 21.45 10.72
CA ILE A 227 5.24 22.46 11.69
C ILE A 227 5.05 23.86 11.10
N ALA A 228 5.59 24.11 9.91
CA ALA A 228 5.50 25.41 9.24
C ALA A 228 4.04 25.85 9.03
N THR A 229 3.17 24.92 8.59
CA THR A 229 1.73 25.19 8.41
C THR A 229 1.07 25.63 9.73
N ARG A 230 1.37 24.95 10.84
CA ARG A 230 0.82 25.31 12.16
C ARG A 230 1.38 26.63 12.70
N GLU A 231 2.64 26.95 12.41
CA GLU A 231 3.29 28.17 12.90
C GLU A 231 2.84 29.42 12.14
N ASN A 232 2.58 29.28 10.86
CA ASN A 232 2.16 30.38 9.98
C ASN A 232 0.64 30.49 9.81
N ASP A 233 -0.13 29.50 10.32
CA ASP A 233 -1.59 29.35 10.09
C ASP A 233 -1.94 29.38 8.58
N ASP A 234 -1.08 28.76 7.76
CA ASP A 234 -1.19 28.74 6.31
C ASP A 234 -1.23 27.30 5.77
N ILE A 235 -2.42 26.82 5.46
CA ILE A 235 -2.65 25.46 4.95
C ILE A 235 -1.97 25.19 3.60
N GLU A 236 -1.71 26.24 2.81
CA GLU A 236 -1.07 26.09 1.50
C GLU A 236 0.35 25.55 1.61
N LEU A 237 1.06 25.76 2.71
CA LEU A 237 2.38 25.18 2.95
C LEU A 237 2.31 23.65 2.95
N PHE A 238 1.34 23.06 3.65
CA PHE A 238 1.15 21.62 3.69
C PHE A 238 0.58 21.08 2.36
N ARG A 239 -0.40 21.76 1.78
CA ARG A 239 -0.95 21.40 0.46
C ARG A 239 0.14 21.38 -0.61
N ASN A 240 1.02 22.35 -0.62
CA ASN A 240 2.13 22.42 -1.57
C ASN A 240 3.09 21.25 -1.40
N PHE A 241 3.47 20.89 -0.16
CA PHE A 241 4.26 19.70 0.11
C PHE A 241 3.56 18.43 -0.41
N MET A 242 2.27 18.26 -0.11
CA MET A 242 1.51 17.09 -0.53
C MET A 242 1.34 17.01 -2.06
N CYS A 243 1.17 18.15 -2.73
CA CYS A 243 1.16 18.19 -4.21
C CYS A 243 2.53 17.80 -4.78
N ASP A 244 3.63 18.29 -4.23
CA ASP A 244 4.97 17.93 -4.67
C ASP A 244 5.25 16.44 -4.45
N GLU A 245 4.79 15.89 -3.32
CA GLU A 245 4.92 14.47 -3.02
C GLU A 245 4.07 13.61 -3.97
N HIS A 246 2.86 14.02 -4.28
CA HIS A 246 2.00 13.33 -5.25
C HIS A 246 2.59 13.38 -6.67
N ILE A 247 3.17 14.51 -7.07
CA ILE A 247 3.90 14.64 -8.34
C ILE A 247 5.07 13.64 -8.39
N ARG A 248 5.89 13.57 -7.33
CA ARG A 248 7.00 12.60 -7.23
C ARG A 248 6.51 11.16 -7.36
N ASN A 249 5.39 10.83 -6.71
CA ASN A 249 4.78 9.50 -6.81
C ASN A 249 4.38 9.15 -8.25
N LEU A 250 3.67 10.05 -8.93
CA LEU A 250 3.22 9.85 -10.31
C LEU A 250 4.42 9.73 -11.26
N GLU A 251 5.41 10.63 -11.14
CA GLU A 251 6.63 10.61 -11.95
C GLU A 251 7.39 9.29 -11.76
N GLN A 252 7.51 8.80 -10.53
CA GLN A 252 8.19 7.55 -10.24
C GLN A 252 7.47 6.34 -10.84
N MET A 253 6.13 6.29 -10.72
CA MET A 253 5.33 5.20 -11.29
C MET A 253 5.41 5.19 -12.81
N ILE A 254 5.31 6.35 -13.46
CA ILE A 254 5.43 6.49 -14.91
C ILE A 254 6.83 6.08 -15.37
N HIS A 255 7.88 6.57 -14.68
CA HIS A 255 9.26 6.23 -15.00
C HIS A 255 9.53 4.72 -14.86
N ASN A 256 9.11 4.11 -13.76
CA ASN A 256 9.30 2.67 -13.54
C ASN A 256 8.60 1.84 -14.63
N TYR A 257 7.38 2.23 -15.00
CA TYR A 257 6.62 1.56 -16.05
C TYR A 257 7.30 1.68 -17.42
N GLN A 258 7.74 2.88 -17.80
CA GLN A 258 8.45 3.12 -19.06
C GLN A 258 9.78 2.38 -19.12
N SER A 259 10.54 2.39 -18.02
CA SER A 259 11.81 1.65 -17.93
C SER A 259 11.63 0.14 -18.09
N SER A 260 10.56 -0.43 -17.53
CA SER A 260 10.26 -1.86 -17.69
C SER A 260 9.95 -2.22 -19.16
N ILE A 261 9.24 -1.35 -19.88
CA ILE A 261 8.96 -1.53 -21.32
C ILE A 261 10.24 -1.39 -22.15
N ASP A 262 11.09 -0.42 -21.84
CA ASP A 262 12.34 -0.19 -22.58
C ASP A 262 13.32 -1.34 -22.38
N ASP A 263 13.37 -1.94 -21.19
CA ASP A 263 14.20 -3.12 -20.94
C ASP A 263 13.65 -4.36 -21.69
N ASP A 264 12.34 -4.53 -21.76
CA ASP A 264 11.72 -5.57 -22.59
C ASP A 264 12.03 -5.37 -24.07
N ILE A 265 12.01 -4.11 -24.57
CA ILE A 265 12.36 -3.77 -25.96
C ILE A 265 13.85 -3.96 -26.23
N LYS A 266 14.76 -3.71 -25.29
CA LYS A 266 16.20 -3.97 -25.43
C LYS A 266 16.48 -5.45 -25.49
N VAL A 267 15.87 -6.25 -24.62
CA VAL A 267 15.94 -7.70 -24.67
C VAL A 267 15.45 -8.22 -26.03
N ASP A 268 14.38 -7.64 -26.58
CA ASP A 268 13.86 -7.99 -27.90
C ASP A 268 14.80 -7.56 -29.05
N LYS A 269 15.55 -6.45 -28.93
CA LYS A 269 16.52 -6.01 -29.94
C LYS A 269 17.78 -6.86 -29.94
N ASP A 270 18.29 -7.25 -28.78
CA ASP A 270 19.43 -8.16 -28.66
C ASP A 270 19.08 -9.58 -29.14
N VAL A 271 17.81 -9.97 -29.05
CA VAL A 271 17.28 -11.24 -29.58
C VAL A 271 17.02 -11.16 -31.08
N ARG A 272 16.76 -9.98 -31.69
CA ARG A 272 16.54 -9.83 -33.14
C ARG A 272 17.79 -9.98 -34.03
N VAL A 273 18.98 -10.00 -33.43
CA VAL A 273 20.22 -10.30 -34.16
C VAL A 273 20.40 -11.81 -34.39
N ASN A 274 19.64 -12.68 -33.67
CA ASN A 274 19.63 -14.12 -33.95
C ASN A 274 18.20 -14.68 -33.82
N VAL A 275 17.63 -15.09 -34.93
CA VAL A 275 16.58 -16.11 -35.09
C VAL A 275 15.13 -15.64 -35.14
N HIS A 276 14.51 -15.78 -36.28
CA HIS A 276 13.11 -16.20 -36.40
C HIS A 276 12.84 -17.37 -35.45
N GLN A 277 12.14 -17.13 -34.29
CA GLN A 277 11.26 -18.11 -33.66
C GLN A 277 10.75 -17.65 -32.27
N ASN A 278 9.43 -17.66 -32.13
CA ASN A 278 8.60 -17.81 -30.90
C ASN A 278 8.99 -17.06 -29.61
N VAL A 279 8.25 -16.01 -29.30
CA VAL A 279 8.23 -15.32 -28.01
C VAL A 279 7.93 -16.31 -26.88
N ARG A 280 8.89 -16.57 -25.99
CA ARG A 280 8.71 -17.33 -24.74
C ARG A 280 9.12 -16.49 -23.56
N VAL A 281 8.15 -16.15 -22.71
CA VAL A 281 8.40 -15.65 -21.35
C VAL A 281 9.30 -16.66 -20.64
N LYS A 282 10.47 -16.25 -20.13
CA LYS A 282 11.39 -17.16 -19.41
C LYS A 282 10.70 -17.64 -18.13
N PRO A 283 10.74 -18.96 -17.87
CA PRO A 283 10.24 -19.51 -16.60
C PRO A 283 11.02 -18.94 -15.41
N THR A 284 10.36 -18.80 -14.25
CA THR A 284 11.01 -18.43 -12.98
C THR A 284 12.08 -19.47 -12.59
N SER A 285 12.99 -19.14 -11.68
CA SER A 285 14.03 -20.07 -11.21
C SER A 285 13.43 -21.38 -10.68
N ARG A 286 12.26 -21.33 -10.02
CA ARG A 286 11.54 -22.52 -9.53
C ARG A 286 10.86 -23.29 -10.66
N GLU A 287 10.25 -22.63 -11.61
CA GLU A 287 9.65 -23.26 -12.79
C GLU A 287 10.72 -23.97 -13.65
N ASN A 288 11.91 -23.38 -13.80
CA ASN A 288 13.03 -24.04 -14.45
C ASN A 288 13.41 -25.32 -13.72
N ARG A 289 13.45 -25.35 -12.41
CA ARG A 289 13.77 -26.52 -11.62
C ARG A 289 12.67 -27.57 -11.70
N ILE A 290 11.40 -27.20 -11.81
CA ILE A 290 10.28 -28.13 -12.11
C ILE A 290 10.47 -28.77 -13.46
N ILE A 291 10.83 -27.99 -14.49
CA ILE A 291 11.08 -28.51 -15.86
C ILE A 291 12.26 -29.51 -15.86
N GLU A 292 13.37 -29.22 -15.18
CA GLU A 292 14.51 -30.09 -15.05
C GLU A 292 14.12 -31.41 -14.38
N LEU A 293 13.43 -31.38 -13.24
CA LEU A 293 12.99 -32.60 -12.54
C LEU A 293 12.00 -33.43 -13.36
N MET A 294 11.13 -32.78 -14.15
CA MET A 294 10.22 -33.47 -15.07
C MET A 294 10.97 -34.06 -16.30
N ALA A 295 12.06 -33.44 -16.73
CA ALA A 295 12.90 -33.99 -17.79
C ALA A 295 13.69 -35.22 -17.33
N GLU A 296 14.10 -35.24 -16.05
CA GLU A 296 14.78 -36.38 -15.43
C GLU A 296 13.80 -37.54 -15.14
N ASN A 297 12.55 -37.24 -14.84
CA ASN A 297 11.51 -38.20 -14.54
C ASN A 297 10.13 -37.74 -15.04
N GLU A 298 9.71 -38.24 -16.21
CA GLU A 298 8.44 -37.92 -16.86
C GLU A 298 7.20 -38.33 -16.02
N ASN A 299 7.37 -39.24 -15.07
CA ASN A 299 6.33 -39.74 -14.18
C ASN A 299 6.31 -39.04 -12.82
N ILE A 300 7.13 -37.99 -12.60
CA ILE A 300 7.25 -37.34 -11.31
C ILE A 300 5.90 -36.76 -10.88
N THR A 301 5.52 -37.03 -9.65
CA THR A 301 4.26 -36.56 -9.08
C THR A 301 4.37 -35.14 -8.48
N VAL A 302 3.23 -34.43 -8.33
CA VAL A 302 3.18 -33.15 -7.65
C VAL A 302 3.76 -33.24 -6.25
N HIS A 303 3.47 -34.33 -5.54
CA HIS A 303 4.00 -34.58 -4.18
C HIS A 303 5.53 -34.69 -4.17
N GLN A 304 6.11 -35.44 -5.13
CA GLN A 304 7.57 -35.58 -5.27
C GLN A 304 8.24 -34.24 -5.63
N LEU A 305 7.63 -33.44 -6.50
CA LEU A 305 8.10 -32.10 -6.84
C LEU A 305 8.06 -31.16 -5.61
N ALA A 306 6.96 -31.22 -4.85
CA ALA A 306 6.80 -30.42 -3.64
C ALA A 306 7.89 -30.73 -2.61
N ASN A 307 8.19 -32.02 -2.40
CA ASN A 307 9.25 -32.47 -1.50
C ASN A 307 10.64 -32.08 -2.01
N ALA A 308 10.93 -32.30 -3.32
CA ALA A 308 12.22 -31.96 -3.92
C ALA A 308 12.54 -30.46 -3.88
N LEU A 309 11.53 -29.62 -3.97
CA LEU A 309 11.67 -28.15 -3.98
C LEU A 309 11.37 -27.51 -2.63
N ASN A 310 11.03 -28.31 -1.61
CA ASN A 310 10.68 -27.86 -0.26
C ASN A 310 9.57 -26.80 -0.24
N VAL A 311 8.50 -27.01 -1.02
CA VAL A 311 7.31 -26.16 -1.11
C VAL A 311 6.04 -27.00 -0.99
N ASN A 312 4.89 -26.35 -0.72
CA ASN A 312 3.62 -27.08 -0.65
C ASN A 312 3.11 -27.47 -2.06
N GLU A 313 2.30 -28.54 -2.13
CA GLU A 313 1.72 -29.04 -3.38
C GLU A 313 0.87 -27.99 -4.13
N ARG A 314 0.20 -27.08 -3.39
CA ARG A 314 -0.63 -26.04 -4.00
C ARG A 314 0.22 -25.08 -4.84
N THR A 315 1.43 -24.74 -4.35
CA THR A 315 2.40 -23.91 -5.09
C THR A 315 2.86 -24.62 -6.36
N ILE A 316 3.20 -25.92 -6.28
CA ILE A 316 3.59 -26.72 -7.46
C ILE A 316 2.45 -26.83 -8.48
N ARG A 317 1.21 -27.03 -8.03
CA ARG A 317 0.03 -27.09 -8.92
C ARG A 317 -0.17 -25.78 -9.69
N ARG A 318 0.00 -24.63 -9.03
CA ARG A 318 -0.07 -23.31 -9.66
C ARG A 318 1.02 -23.16 -10.72
N ASP A 319 2.26 -23.46 -10.38
CA ASP A 319 3.40 -23.33 -11.30
C ASP A 319 3.26 -24.25 -12.52
N ILE A 320 2.76 -25.48 -12.33
CA ILE A 320 2.43 -26.41 -13.43
C ILE A 320 1.31 -25.84 -14.31
N THR A 321 0.28 -25.23 -13.72
CA THR A 321 -0.81 -24.59 -14.48
C THR A 321 -0.25 -23.47 -15.35
N ASN A 322 0.56 -22.57 -14.79
CA ASN A 322 1.21 -21.50 -15.53
C ASN A 322 2.09 -22.02 -16.67
N LEU A 323 2.86 -23.10 -16.45
CA LEU A 323 3.71 -23.72 -17.48
C LEU A 323 2.87 -24.37 -18.59
N LYS A 324 1.70 -24.93 -18.26
CA LYS A 324 0.75 -25.49 -19.24
C LYS A 324 0.12 -24.39 -20.09
N GLU A 325 -0.36 -23.30 -19.47
CA GLU A 325 -0.97 -22.16 -20.17
C GLU A 325 0.00 -21.50 -21.13
N ARG A 326 1.28 -21.46 -20.77
CA ARG A 326 2.36 -20.98 -21.64
C ARG A 326 2.84 -22.00 -22.69
N GLY A 327 2.25 -23.18 -22.75
CA GLY A 327 2.61 -24.21 -23.72
C GLY A 327 4.00 -24.83 -23.52
N VAL A 328 4.62 -24.67 -22.34
CA VAL A 328 5.94 -25.23 -22.00
C VAL A 328 5.84 -26.68 -21.56
N LEU A 329 4.73 -27.04 -20.90
CA LEU A 329 4.42 -28.38 -20.41
C LEU A 329 3.10 -28.87 -20.97
N THR A 330 3.05 -30.15 -21.32
CA THR A 330 1.83 -30.87 -21.68
C THR A 330 1.77 -32.17 -20.90
N ARG A 331 0.59 -32.63 -20.50
CA ARG A 331 0.41 -33.97 -19.93
C ARG A 331 -0.22 -34.88 -20.95
N ILE A 332 0.38 -36.02 -21.18
CA ILE A 332 -0.16 -37.05 -22.11
C ILE A 332 -0.71 -38.20 -21.28
N GLY A 333 -2.01 -38.53 -21.47
CA GLY A 333 -2.71 -39.57 -20.75
C GLY A 333 -3.60 -39.06 -19.59
N ALA A 334 -4.15 -39.99 -18.80
CA ALA A 334 -5.08 -39.69 -17.69
C ALA A 334 -4.33 -39.07 -16.47
N ASP A 335 -5.07 -38.34 -15.60
CA ASP A 335 -4.49 -37.68 -14.44
C ASP A 335 -3.72 -38.58 -13.47
N LYS A 336 -4.04 -39.86 -13.41
CA LYS A 336 -3.41 -40.82 -12.51
C LYS A 336 -2.16 -41.47 -13.06
N ASN A 337 -2.04 -41.71 -14.40
CA ASN A 337 -0.99 -42.45 -15.06
C ASN A 337 -0.44 -41.72 -16.29
N GLY A 338 -0.66 -40.43 -16.42
CA GLY A 338 -0.13 -39.66 -17.55
C GLY A 338 1.29 -39.20 -17.31
N ILE A 339 2.04 -39.04 -18.41
CA ILE A 339 3.43 -38.58 -18.42
C ILE A 339 3.53 -37.10 -18.75
N TRP A 340 4.54 -36.40 -18.22
CA TRP A 340 4.83 -35.03 -18.52
C TRP A 340 5.68 -34.92 -19.79
N LYS A 341 5.24 -34.09 -20.73
CA LYS A 341 6.00 -33.78 -21.95
C LYS A 341 6.36 -32.29 -21.97
N ILE A 342 7.66 -32.02 -22.10
CA ILE A 342 8.21 -30.68 -22.29
C ILE A 342 8.11 -30.35 -23.77
N THR A 343 7.28 -29.37 -24.14
CA THR A 343 7.01 -29.01 -25.56
C THR A 343 8.02 -28.00 -26.11
N GLY A 344 9.05 -27.64 -25.36
CA GLY A 344 10.01 -26.56 -25.66
C GLY A 344 11.46 -26.95 -25.89
N ARG A 345 11.81 -28.22 -26.01
CA ARG A 345 13.12 -28.65 -26.51
C ARG A 345 12.95 -29.23 -27.91
N GLN A 346 13.26 -28.44 -28.94
CA GLN A 346 13.85 -28.96 -30.15
C GLN A 346 15.35 -28.67 -30.04
N ASN A 347 16.15 -29.70 -30.25
CA ASN A 347 17.61 -29.68 -30.35
C ASN A 347 18.13 -28.60 -31.30
#